data_f4bc1a28126a1f0fa0da6b0048d8322e
#
_entry.id   f4bc1a28126a1f0fa0da6b0048d8322e
#
_cell.length_a   1.000
_cell.length_b   1.000
_cell.length_c   1.000
_cell.angle_alpha   90.00
_cell.angle_beta   90.00
_cell.angle_gamma   90.00
#
_symmetry.space_group_name_H-M   'P 1'
#
loop_
_entity.id
_entity.type
_entity.pdbx_description
1 polymer ?
#
loop_
_entity_poly.entity_id
_entity_poly.type
_entity_poly.pdbx_seq_one_letter_code
_entity_poly.pdbx_strand_id
1 'polypeptide(L)'
;MTGTNQSSVSEFLLLGLSRQPQQQQLLFLLFLTMYLATVLGNLLIVLAISTDPRLHTPMYFFLSNLSFVDMCFSSTTVPKMLANHVLGTQAISFSGCLTQMYFVFLLVDMDNFLLAVMAYDRFVAICHPLHYTAKMTHQLYNAIPHFFCDVTPLLKLSCSDTQLNQLMILTEGALIMVTPFVCILASYIHITCAVLRVPSTRGRWNAFSTCGSHLAVVGLFYGTIIAVYFNPSSSRSAEKDTMATVLYTVVTPMLNPFIYSLRNRDLKGALRRVVSRRTFSV
;
A
#
# COMPACT_ATOMS: atom_id res chain seq x y z
N MET A 1 -23.02 34.78 -33.81
CA MET A 1 -22.91 34.22 -32.47
C MET A 1 -22.94 32.71 -32.64
N THR A 2 -21.83 32.08 -32.82
CA THR A 2 -21.69 30.63 -32.96
C THR A 2 -21.36 30.08 -31.56
N GLY A 3 -22.40 29.48 -30.94
CA GLY A 3 -22.25 28.80 -29.66
C GLY A 3 -21.30 27.61 -29.84
N THR A 4 -20.12 27.67 -29.22
CA THR A 4 -19.24 26.54 -29.06
C THR A 4 -19.92 25.55 -28.14
N ASN A 5 -20.46 24.46 -28.69
CA ASN A 5 -20.83 23.28 -27.92
C ASN A 5 -19.58 22.77 -27.19
N GLN A 6 -19.35 23.22 -25.98
CA GLN A 6 -18.44 22.53 -25.06
C GLN A 6 -19.11 21.19 -24.69
N SER A 7 -18.75 20.13 -25.42
CA SER A 7 -19.06 18.78 -25.02
C SER A 7 -18.29 18.50 -23.73
N SER A 8 -18.95 18.59 -22.58
CA SER A 8 -18.37 18.17 -21.31
C SER A 8 -18.16 16.65 -21.37
N VAL A 9 -16.93 16.20 -21.14
CA VAL A 9 -16.60 14.78 -21.01
C VAL A 9 -17.33 14.25 -19.77
N SER A 10 -18.34 13.40 -19.98
CA SER A 10 -19.15 12.83 -18.89
C SER A 10 -18.60 11.49 -18.39
N GLU A 11 -17.89 10.74 -19.24
CA GLU A 11 -17.41 9.38 -18.96
C GLU A 11 -16.05 9.11 -19.60
N PHE A 12 -15.27 8.21 -18.97
CA PHE A 12 -14.04 7.63 -19.50
C PHE A 12 -14.23 6.15 -19.79
N LEU A 13 -13.44 5.60 -20.70
CA LEU A 13 -13.40 4.18 -21.00
C LEU A 13 -12.15 3.55 -20.39
N LEU A 14 -12.35 2.56 -19.53
CA LEU A 14 -11.28 1.72 -18.95
C LEU A 14 -11.06 0.52 -19.87
N LEU A 15 -9.98 0.50 -20.63
CA LEU A 15 -9.76 -0.50 -21.70
C LEU A 15 -9.54 -1.94 -21.19
N GLY A 16 -9.42 -2.14 -19.86
CA GLY A 16 -9.22 -3.47 -19.26
C GLY A 16 -7.83 -4.05 -19.53
N LEU A 17 -7.62 -5.28 -19.02
CA LEU A 17 -6.32 -6.00 -19.11
C LEU A 17 -6.18 -6.88 -20.34
N SER A 18 -7.27 -7.32 -20.93
CA SER A 18 -7.30 -8.17 -22.12
C SER A 18 -8.55 -7.95 -22.96
N ARG A 19 -8.45 -8.17 -24.27
CA ARG A 19 -9.57 -8.14 -25.21
C ARG A 19 -10.14 -9.53 -25.51
N GLN A 20 -9.45 -10.62 -25.10
CA GLN A 20 -9.87 -11.99 -25.39
C GLN A 20 -10.85 -12.47 -24.32
N PRO A 21 -12.07 -12.95 -24.66
CA PRO A 21 -13.10 -13.35 -23.70
C PRO A 21 -12.65 -14.41 -22.69
N GLN A 22 -11.89 -15.41 -23.14
CA GLN A 22 -11.38 -16.48 -22.27
C GLN A 22 -10.37 -15.93 -21.22
N GLN A 23 -9.50 -14.99 -21.63
CA GLN A 23 -8.56 -14.34 -20.71
C GLN A 23 -9.27 -13.40 -19.74
N GLN A 24 -10.32 -12.73 -20.18
CA GLN A 24 -11.12 -11.87 -19.30
C GLN A 24 -11.77 -12.65 -18.17
N GLN A 25 -12.33 -13.84 -18.45
CA GLN A 25 -12.93 -14.69 -17.43
C GLN A 25 -11.89 -15.23 -16.43
N LEU A 26 -10.73 -15.65 -16.92
CA LEU A 26 -9.62 -16.08 -16.06
C LEU A 26 -9.13 -14.95 -15.16
N LEU A 27 -8.94 -13.76 -15.73
CA LEU A 27 -8.54 -12.55 -15.00
C LEU A 27 -9.58 -12.16 -13.95
N PHE A 28 -10.88 -12.23 -14.28
CA PHE A 28 -11.94 -11.97 -13.32
C PHE A 28 -11.83 -12.87 -12.07
N LEU A 29 -11.71 -14.20 -12.27
CA LEU A 29 -11.58 -15.15 -11.18
C LEU A 29 -10.29 -14.90 -10.37
N LEU A 30 -9.19 -14.60 -11.06
CA LEU A 30 -7.92 -14.30 -10.42
C LEU A 30 -8.03 -13.06 -9.53
N PHE A 31 -8.55 -11.93 -10.05
CA PHE A 31 -8.69 -10.70 -9.29
C PHE A 31 -9.72 -10.81 -8.16
N LEU A 32 -10.80 -11.54 -8.37
CA LEU A 32 -11.77 -11.83 -7.31
C LEU A 32 -11.13 -12.62 -6.15
N THR A 33 -10.37 -13.66 -6.46
CA THR A 33 -9.68 -14.46 -5.41
C THR A 33 -8.61 -13.66 -4.69
N MET A 34 -7.83 -12.86 -5.40
CA MET A 34 -6.82 -11.97 -4.81
C MET A 34 -7.47 -10.91 -3.91
N TYR A 35 -8.55 -10.30 -4.35
CA TYR A 35 -9.30 -9.31 -3.56
C TYR A 35 -9.86 -9.92 -2.27
N LEU A 36 -10.51 -11.08 -2.37
CA LEU A 36 -11.02 -11.79 -1.19
C LEU A 36 -9.88 -12.16 -0.23
N ALA A 37 -8.75 -12.64 -0.74
CA ALA A 37 -7.57 -12.93 0.07
C ALA A 37 -7.03 -11.68 0.78
N THR A 38 -7.00 -10.53 0.09
CA THR A 38 -6.60 -9.23 0.66
C THR A 38 -7.53 -8.83 1.80
N VAL A 39 -8.84 -8.79 1.54
CA VAL A 39 -9.82 -8.34 2.54
C VAL A 39 -9.85 -9.29 3.73
N LEU A 40 -9.94 -10.60 3.52
CA LEU A 40 -9.99 -11.58 4.60
C LEU A 40 -8.69 -11.63 5.40
N GLY A 41 -7.54 -11.62 4.73
CA GLY A 41 -6.23 -11.67 5.37
C GLY A 41 -5.96 -10.46 6.25
N ASN A 42 -6.21 -9.25 5.74
CA ASN A 42 -6.02 -8.01 6.49
C ASN A 42 -7.05 -7.85 7.61
N LEU A 43 -8.31 -8.22 7.37
CA LEU A 43 -9.35 -8.22 8.41
C LEU A 43 -8.99 -9.15 9.57
N LEU A 44 -8.45 -10.33 9.29
CA LEU A 44 -7.99 -11.26 10.34
C LEU A 44 -6.84 -10.66 11.16
N ILE A 45 -5.91 -9.91 10.55
CA ILE A 45 -4.85 -9.21 11.28
C ILE A 45 -5.45 -8.15 12.22
N VAL A 46 -6.34 -7.30 11.71
CA VAL A 46 -7.00 -6.26 12.52
C VAL A 46 -7.73 -6.89 13.69
N LEU A 47 -8.51 -7.97 13.47
CA LEU A 47 -9.23 -8.69 14.51
C LEU A 47 -8.29 -9.35 15.53
N ALA A 48 -7.19 -9.96 15.08
CA ALA A 48 -6.22 -10.57 15.97
C ALA A 48 -5.56 -9.53 16.89
N ILE A 49 -5.20 -8.37 16.36
CA ILE A 49 -4.58 -7.29 17.12
C ILE A 49 -5.58 -6.67 18.09
N SER A 50 -6.82 -6.43 17.67
CA SER A 50 -7.85 -5.82 18.54
C SER A 50 -8.30 -6.74 19.69
N THR A 51 -8.26 -8.07 19.50
CA THR A 51 -8.78 -9.04 20.48
C THR A 51 -7.73 -9.61 21.42
N ASP A 52 -6.44 -9.49 21.10
CA ASP A 52 -5.35 -10.03 21.92
C ASP A 52 -4.56 -8.91 22.63
N PRO A 53 -4.71 -8.72 23.96
CA PRO A 53 -4.01 -7.65 24.69
C PRO A 53 -2.48 -7.70 24.59
N ARG A 54 -1.89 -8.86 24.27
CA ARG A 54 -0.43 -9.01 24.09
C ARG A 54 0.06 -8.33 22.81
N LEU A 55 -0.84 -8.03 21.87
CA LEU A 55 -0.55 -7.32 20.63
C LEU A 55 -0.83 -5.80 20.74
N HIS A 56 -1.17 -5.27 21.91
CA HIS A 56 -1.39 -3.85 22.13
C HIS A 56 -0.05 -3.12 22.35
N THR A 57 0.80 -3.14 21.33
CA THR A 57 2.07 -2.39 21.28
C THR A 57 2.09 -1.45 20.07
N PRO A 58 2.92 -0.39 20.07
CA PRO A 58 2.97 0.56 18.95
C PRO A 58 3.17 -0.11 17.60
N MET A 59 4.04 -1.10 17.51
CA MET A 59 4.29 -1.86 16.30
C MET A 59 3.03 -2.50 15.71
N TYR A 60 2.21 -3.18 16.55
CA TYR A 60 0.99 -3.82 16.09
C TYR A 60 -0.12 -2.80 15.81
N PHE A 61 -0.12 -1.67 16.51
CA PHE A 61 -1.01 -0.56 16.15
C PHE A 61 -0.75 -0.09 14.72
N PHE A 62 0.51 0.15 14.33
CA PHE A 62 0.85 0.53 12.96
C PHE A 62 0.50 -0.59 11.95
N LEU A 63 0.76 -1.84 12.31
CA LEU A 63 0.41 -2.97 11.46
C LEU A 63 -1.11 -3.10 11.24
N SER A 64 -1.92 -2.84 12.26
CA SER A 64 -3.38 -2.81 12.13
C SER A 64 -3.85 -1.70 11.19
N ASN A 65 -3.25 -0.50 11.29
CA ASN A 65 -3.55 0.60 10.38
C ASN A 65 -3.11 0.29 8.95
N LEU A 66 -1.92 -0.28 8.74
CA LEU A 66 -1.45 -0.71 7.42
C LEU A 66 -2.41 -1.74 6.81
N SER A 67 -2.85 -2.74 7.58
CA SER A 67 -3.83 -3.71 7.12
C SER A 67 -5.18 -3.09 6.75
N PHE A 68 -5.61 -2.07 7.48
CA PHE A 68 -6.82 -1.31 7.14
C PHE A 68 -6.66 -0.53 5.83
N VAL A 69 -5.53 0.15 5.66
CA VAL A 69 -5.22 0.91 4.42
C VAL A 69 -5.12 -0.03 3.23
N ASP A 70 -4.48 -1.20 3.36
CA ASP A 70 -4.42 -2.24 2.32
C ASP A 70 -5.82 -2.69 1.85
N MET A 71 -6.77 -2.89 2.79
CA MET A 71 -8.16 -3.23 2.43
C MET A 71 -8.85 -2.09 1.68
N CYS A 72 -8.72 -0.85 2.17
CA CYS A 72 -9.30 0.32 1.53
C CYS A 72 -8.71 0.53 0.13
N PHE A 73 -7.39 0.38 -0.01
CA PHE A 73 -6.68 0.57 -1.27
C PHE A 73 -7.15 -0.43 -2.34
N SER A 74 -7.16 -1.73 -2.03
CA SER A 74 -7.69 -2.74 -2.94
C SER A 74 -9.17 -2.51 -3.27
N SER A 75 -9.97 -2.05 -2.29
CA SER A 75 -11.40 -1.76 -2.48
C SER A 75 -11.68 -0.51 -3.33
N THR A 76 -10.69 0.35 -3.52
CA THR A 76 -10.81 1.52 -4.40
C THR A 76 -10.76 1.14 -5.88
N THR A 77 -10.02 0.08 -6.25
CA THR A 77 -9.73 -0.27 -7.64
C THR A 77 -10.43 -1.55 -8.09
N VAL A 78 -10.31 -2.64 -7.34
CA VAL A 78 -10.72 -3.98 -7.77
C VAL A 78 -12.24 -4.12 -7.96
N PRO A 79 -13.13 -3.66 -7.05
CA PRO A 79 -14.57 -3.83 -7.21
C PRO A 79 -15.11 -3.19 -8.48
N LYS A 80 -14.63 -2.00 -8.86
CA LYS A 80 -15.05 -1.33 -10.10
C LYS A 80 -14.63 -2.12 -11.33
N MET A 81 -13.43 -2.68 -11.33
CA MET A 81 -12.94 -3.53 -12.42
C MET A 81 -13.79 -4.82 -12.55
N LEU A 82 -14.09 -5.47 -11.43
CA LEU A 82 -14.94 -6.67 -11.40
C LEU A 82 -16.38 -6.36 -11.84
N ALA A 83 -16.95 -5.25 -11.36
CA ALA A 83 -18.30 -4.81 -11.76
C ALA A 83 -18.38 -4.51 -13.26
N ASN A 84 -17.38 -3.84 -13.81
CA ASN A 84 -17.32 -3.58 -15.25
C ASN A 84 -17.28 -4.87 -16.08
N HIS A 85 -16.55 -5.89 -15.60
CA HIS A 85 -16.53 -7.20 -16.26
C HIS A 85 -17.91 -7.87 -16.25
N VAL A 86 -18.59 -7.91 -15.10
CA VAL A 86 -19.92 -8.55 -14.96
C VAL A 86 -20.98 -7.81 -15.78
N LEU A 87 -20.93 -6.49 -15.81
CA LEU A 87 -21.90 -5.66 -16.52
C LEU A 87 -21.60 -5.54 -18.03
N GLY A 88 -20.48 -6.06 -18.50
CA GLY A 88 -20.04 -5.93 -19.90
C GLY A 88 -19.77 -4.47 -20.31
N THR A 89 -19.47 -3.60 -19.34
CA THR A 89 -19.19 -2.17 -19.56
C THR A 89 -17.72 -1.87 -19.34
N GLN A 90 -17.23 -0.78 -19.93
CA GLN A 90 -15.89 -0.29 -19.69
C GLN A 90 -15.91 1.17 -19.18
N ALA A 91 -17.10 1.68 -18.88
CA ALA A 91 -17.29 3.08 -18.54
C ALA A 91 -17.08 3.35 -17.04
N ILE A 92 -16.48 4.49 -16.77
CA ILE A 92 -16.46 5.14 -15.46
C ILE A 92 -16.84 6.61 -15.64
N SER A 93 -17.72 7.12 -14.78
CA SER A 93 -18.09 8.55 -14.82
C SER A 93 -16.89 9.44 -14.50
N PHE A 94 -16.88 10.66 -14.99
CA PHE A 94 -15.82 11.64 -14.71
C PHE A 94 -15.60 11.81 -13.20
N SER A 95 -16.66 12.02 -12.43
CA SER A 95 -16.59 12.15 -10.97
C SER A 95 -16.09 10.87 -10.30
N GLY A 96 -16.55 9.70 -10.76
CA GLY A 96 -16.09 8.40 -10.26
C GLY A 96 -14.60 8.17 -10.49
N CYS A 97 -14.10 8.54 -11.66
CA CYS A 97 -12.68 8.47 -11.99
C CYS A 97 -11.82 9.37 -11.08
N LEU A 98 -12.26 10.63 -10.88
CA LEU A 98 -11.57 11.56 -9.98
C LEU A 98 -11.57 11.07 -8.52
N THR A 99 -12.71 10.57 -8.05
CA THR A 99 -12.84 10.03 -6.69
C THR A 99 -11.93 8.81 -6.51
N GLN A 100 -11.91 7.89 -7.47
CA GLN A 100 -11.02 6.72 -7.44
C GLN A 100 -9.55 7.16 -7.37
N MET A 101 -9.16 8.08 -8.22
CA MET A 101 -7.80 8.62 -8.28
C MET A 101 -7.41 9.27 -6.94
N TYR A 102 -8.27 10.13 -6.38
CA TYR A 102 -8.04 10.77 -5.09
C TYR A 102 -7.75 9.75 -3.98
N PHE A 103 -8.60 8.72 -3.85
CA PHE A 103 -8.40 7.70 -2.82
C PHE A 103 -7.18 6.82 -3.08
N VAL A 104 -6.84 6.51 -4.33
CA VAL A 104 -5.62 5.76 -4.66
C VAL A 104 -4.39 6.49 -4.13
N PHE A 105 -4.25 7.80 -4.40
CA PHE A 105 -3.08 8.56 -3.94
C PHE A 105 -3.05 8.74 -2.44
N LEU A 106 -4.18 9.10 -1.84
CA LEU A 106 -4.29 9.24 -0.39
C LEU A 106 -3.83 7.96 0.33
N LEU A 107 -4.26 6.79 -0.15
CA LEU A 107 -3.96 5.52 0.49
C LEU A 107 -2.51 5.07 0.24
N VAL A 108 -1.95 5.34 -0.95
CA VAL A 108 -0.51 5.12 -1.23
C VAL A 108 0.36 5.97 -0.31
N ASP A 109 0.01 7.23 -0.11
CA ASP A 109 0.74 8.12 0.80
C ASP A 109 0.64 7.64 2.24
N MET A 110 -0.54 7.21 2.69
CA MET A 110 -0.71 6.61 4.02
C MET A 110 0.15 5.36 4.21
N ASP A 111 0.20 4.45 3.24
CA ASP A 111 1.07 3.27 3.27
C ASP A 111 2.54 3.67 3.40
N ASN A 112 2.98 4.63 2.59
CA ASN A 112 4.35 5.13 2.58
C ASN A 112 4.76 5.71 3.94
N PHE A 113 3.92 6.56 4.55
CA PHE A 113 4.17 7.10 5.89
C PHE A 113 4.13 6.04 6.98
N LEU A 114 3.19 5.10 6.93
CA LEU A 114 3.11 3.98 7.89
C LEU A 114 4.37 3.12 7.84
N LEU A 115 4.90 2.80 6.65
CA LEU A 115 6.16 2.07 6.51
C LEU A 115 7.34 2.84 7.12
N ALA A 116 7.40 4.17 6.96
CA ALA A 116 8.46 4.98 7.57
C ALA A 116 8.36 5.00 9.10
N VAL A 117 7.17 5.17 9.66
CA VAL A 117 6.95 5.15 11.11
C VAL A 117 7.25 3.77 11.69
N MET A 118 6.90 2.69 10.99
CA MET A 118 7.25 1.32 11.38
C MET A 118 8.76 1.09 11.37
N ALA A 119 9.49 1.66 10.40
CA ALA A 119 10.96 1.60 10.38
C ALA A 119 11.57 2.34 11.58
N TYR A 120 11.03 3.52 11.91
CA TYR A 120 11.45 4.30 13.07
C TYR A 120 11.13 3.59 14.39
N ASP A 121 9.95 2.98 14.52
CA ASP A 121 9.58 2.14 15.68
C ASP A 121 10.59 1.03 15.89
N ARG A 122 10.96 0.32 14.82
CA ARG A 122 12.00 -0.72 14.86
C ARG A 122 13.36 -0.17 15.26
N PHE A 123 13.74 0.98 14.72
CA PHE A 123 14.99 1.64 15.10
C PHE A 123 15.01 1.95 16.60
N VAL A 124 13.97 2.57 17.16
CA VAL A 124 13.90 2.90 18.58
C VAL A 124 13.89 1.64 19.45
N ALA A 125 13.15 0.60 19.07
CA ALA A 125 13.06 -0.66 19.81
C ALA A 125 14.42 -1.41 19.86
N ILE A 126 15.21 -1.37 18.80
CA ILE A 126 16.47 -2.12 18.70
C ILE A 126 17.67 -1.29 19.19
N CYS A 127 17.73 -0.02 18.81
CA CYS A 127 18.89 0.85 19.11
C CYS A 127 18.78 1.57 20.45
N HIS A 128 17.56 1.80 20.95
CA HIS A 128 17.29 2.55 22.19
C HIS A 128 16.24 1.86 23.09
N PRO A 129 16.45 0.59 23.50
CA PRO A 129 15.44 -0.20 24.19
C PRO A 129 14.99 0.41 25.53
N LEU A 130 15.88 1.10 26.24
CA LEU A 130 15.57 1.74 27.53
C LEU A 130 14.70 3.01 27.40
N HIS A 131 14.59 3.60 26.22
CA HIS A 131 13.82 4.81 25.95
C HIS A 131 12.58 4.57 25.10
N TYR A 132 12.28 3.31 24.77
CA TYR A 132 11.18 2.95 23.87
C TYR A 132 9.83 3.42 24.40
N THR A 133 9.51 3.12 25.65
CA THR A 133 8.23 3.51 26.29
C THR A 133 8.07 5.01 26.46
N ALA A 134 9.17 5.77 26.61
CA ALA A 134 9.13 7.21 26.79
C ALA A 134 8.99 8.00 25.48
N LYS A 135 9.46 7.42 24.35
CA LYS A 135 9.44 8.09 23.03
C LYS A 135 8.18 7.79 22.20
N MET A 136 7.53 6.65 22.45
CA MET A 136 6.32 6.23 21.74
C MET A 136 5.07 6.44 22.60
N THR A 137 4.72 7.70 22.86
CA THR A 137 3.45 8.05 23.50
C THR A 137 2.36 8.25 22.47
N HIS A 138 1.10 7.95 22.83
CA HIS A 138 -0.09 8.15 21.98
C HIS A 138 -0.28 9.57 21.45
N GLN A 139 0.40 10.57 22.05
CA GLN A 139 0.38 11.97 21.58
C GLN A 139 1.08 12.22 20.23
N LEU A 140 1.94 11.29 19.76
CA LEU A 140 2.56 11.40 18.45
C LEU A 140 1.56 11.15 17.29
N TYR A 141 0.36 10.63 17.60
CA TYR A 141 -0.66 10.25 16.64
C TYR A 141 -1.63 11.35 16.21
N ASN A 142 -1.54 12.55 16.82
CA ASN A 142 -2.48 13.65 16.56
C ASN A 142 -2.03 14.66 15.50
N ALA A 143 -0.93 14.43 14.79
CA ALA A 143 -0.38 15.36 13.82
C ALA A 143 -0.11 14.69 12.49
N ILE A 144 -1.15 14.47 11.69
CA ILE A 144 -1.02 14.25 10.25
C ILE A 144 -1.80 15.36 9.56
N PRO A 145 -1.14 16.41 9.05
CA PRO A 145 -1.77 17.35 8.15
C PRO A 145 -1.51 16.99 6.68
N HIS A 146 -2.59 16.70 5.97
CA HIS A 146 -2.92 17.05 4.59
C HIS A 146 -2.24 16.47 3.34
N PHE A 147 -3.11 15.92 2.49
CA PHE A 147 -3.50 16.20 1.08
C PHE A 147 -2.51 15.88 -0.04
N PHE A 148 -2.94 15.05 -1.04
CA PHE A 148 -2.95 15.50 -2.44
C PHE A 148 -3.57 14.51 -3.43
N CYS A 149 -4.26 15.04 -4.51
CA CYS A 149 -4.73 14.33 -5.70
C CYS A 149 -3.63 14.31 -6.78
N ASP A 150 -3.44 13.20 -7.48
CA ASP A 150 -2.55 13.17 -8.65
C ASP A 150 -3.29 13.64 -9.92
N VAL A 151 -2.67 14.57 -10.61
CA VAL A 151 -3.22 15.33 -11.74
C VAL A 151 -2.56 14.95 -13.07
N THR A 152 -1.57 14.06 -13.08
CA THR A 152 -0.75 13.79 -14.27
C THR A 152 -1.56 13.28 -15.48
N PRO A 153 -2.52 12.34 -15.36
CA PRO A 153 -3.40 11.97 -16.46
C PRO A 153 -4.38 13.07 -16.87
N LEU A 154 -4.88 13.87 -15.91
CA LEU A 154 -5.81 14.97 -16.20
C LEU A 154 -5.14 16.12 -16.94
N LEU A 155 -3.89 16.41 -16.62
CA LEU A 155 -3.11 17.45 -17.29
C LEU A 155 -2.85 17.14 -18.77
N LYS A 156 -2.77 15.87 -19.14
CA LYS A 156 -2.63 15.45 -20.56
C LYS A 156 -3.91 15.69 -21.39
N LEU A 157 -5.06 15.85 -20.73
CA LEU A 157 -6.36 16.15 -21.36
C LEU A 157 -6.67 17.65 -21.34
N SER A 158 -5.88 18.46 -20.66
CA SER A 158 -6.04 19.91 -20.58
C SER A 158 -5.51 20.59 -21.84
N CYS A 159 -6.27 21.49 -22.43
CA CYS A 159 -5.87 22.32 -23.57
C CYS A 159 -5.03 23.55 -23.20
N SER A 160 -4.57 23.67 -21.95
CA SER A 160 -3.73 24.77 -21.44
C SER A 160 -2.30 24.33 -21.18
N ASP A 161 -1.38 25.29 -21.11
CA ASP A 161 0.03 25.02 -20.77
C ASP A 161 0.14 24.48 -19.34
N THR A 162 0.53 23.22 -19.21
CA THR A 162 0.55 22.47 -17.94
C THR A 162 1.95 22.22 -17.40
N GLN A 163 3.01 22.80 -18.00
CA GLN A 163 4.40 22.54 -17.62
C GLN A 163 4.69 22.90 -16.16
N LEU A 164 4.20 24.05 -15.69
CA LEU A 164 4.38 24.46 -14.29
C LEU A 164 3.67 23.51 -13.32
N ASN A 165 2.46 23.09 -13.64
CA ASN A 165 1.68 22.16 -12.83
C ASN A 165 2.32 20.78 -12.79
N GLN A 166 2.87 20.29 -13.91
CA GLN A 166 3.62 19.03 -13.97
C GLN A 166 4.89 19.08 -13.11
N LEU A 167 5.61 20.20 -13.14
CA LEU A 167 6.80 20.39 -12.28
C LEU A 167 6.44 20.41 -10.79
N MET A 168 5.37 21.11 -10.41
CA MET A 168 4.90 21.13 -9.01
C MET A 168 4.52 19.74 -8.53
N ILE A 169 3.73 18.99 -9.29
CA ILE A 169 3.32 17.63 -8.96
C ILE A 169 4.53 16.69 -8.84
N LEU A 170 5.49 16.82 -9.77
CA LEU A 170 6.70 16.00 -9.73
C LEU A 170 7.54 16.30 -8.49
N THR A 171 7.67 17.57 -8.10
CA THR A 171 8.45 17.97 -6.90
C THR A 171 7.76 17.55 -5.61
N GLU A 172 6.45 17.76 -5.49
CA GLU A 172 5.67 17.34 -4.31
C GLU A 172 5.61 15.81 -4.19
N GLY A 173 5.30 15.10 -5.28
CA GLY A 173 5.30 13.64 -5.30
C GLY A 173 6.67 13.04 -4.99
N ALA A 174 7.76 13.65 -5.49
CA ALA A 174 9.11 13.24 -5.15
C ALA A 174 9.41 13.44 -3.65
N LEU A 175 9.02 14.58 -3.07
CA LEU A 175 9.21 14.84 -1.64
C LEU A 175 8.43 13.85 -0.77
N ILE A 176 7.17 13.57 -1.09
CA ILE A 176 6.31 12.63 -0.37
C ILE A 176 6.87 11.20 -0.43
N MET A 177 7.47 10.79 -1.55
CA MET A 177 8.05 9.45 -1.70
C MET A 177 9.48 9.34 -1.18
N VAL A 178 10.33 10.32 -1.46
CA VAL A 178 11.76 10.27 -1.10
C VAL A 178 11.98 10.46 0.39
N THR A 179 11.22 11.36 1.04
CA THR A 179 11.41 11.63 2.48
C THR A 179 11.19 10.38 3.35
N PRO A 180 10.06 9.66 3.26
CA PRO A 180 9.89 8.40 4.00
C PRO A 180 10.91 7.34 3.62
N PHE A 181 11.28 7.22 2.34
CA PHE A 181 12.30 6.28 1.89
C PHE A 181 13.66 6.53 2.54
N VAL A 182 14.10 7.79 2.60
CA VAL A 182 15.35 8.18 3.29
C VAL A 182 15.26 7.87 4.79
N CYS A 183 14.12 8.15 5.45
CA CYS A 183 13.91 7.79 6.85
C CYS A 183 14.00 6.28 7.10
N ILE A 184 13.42 5.47 6.20
CA ILE A 184 13.50 4.02 6.25
C ILE A 184 14.96 3.56 6.10
N LEU A 185 15.67 4.06 5.09
CA LEU A 185 17.08 3.72 4.86
C LEU A 185 17.95 4.08 6.07
N ALA A 186 17.82 5.30 6.58
CA ALA A 186 18.57 5.76 7.76
C ALA A 186 18.30 4.85 8.97
N SER A 187 17.02 4.53 9.25
CA SER A 187 16.63 3.64 10.34
C SER A 187 17.28 2.27 10.20
N TYR A 188 17.26 1.66 8.99
CA TYR A 188 17.84 0.35 8.76
C TYR A 188 19.36 0.32 8.72
N ILE A 189 20.03 1.39 8.31
CA ILE A 189 21.49 1.54 8.47
C ILE A 189 21.86 1.47 9.97
N HIS A 190 21.19 2.26 10.81
CA HIS A 190 21.42 2.26 12.25
C HIS A 190 21.10 0.90 12.90
N ILE A 191 19.97 0.28 12.54
CA ILE A 191 19.60 -1.06 13.00
C ILE A 191 20.69 -2.07 12.62
N THR A 192 21.17 -2.07 11.39
CA THR A 192 22.22 -3.00 10.91
C THR A 192 23.51 -2.80 11.69
N CYS A 193 23.94 -1.56 11.89
CA CYS A 193 25.12 -1.25 12.69
C CYS A 193 24.97 -1.73 14.14
N ALA A 194 23.79 -1.56 14.75
CA ALA A 194 23.53 -2.02 16.11
C ALA A 194 23.52 -3.56 16.20
N VAL A 195 22.86 -4.23 15.26
CA VAL A 195 22.77 -5.71 15.24
C VAL A 195 24.13 -6.37 14.99
N LEU A 196 24.98 -5.78 14.16
CA LEU A 196 26.33 -6.30 13.92
C LEU A 196 27.23 -6.23 15.17
N ARG A 197 26.95 -5.33 16.12
CA ARG A 197 27.65 -5.23 17.41
C ARG A 197 27.19 -6.28 18.44
N VAL A 198 26.09 -6.99 18.21
CA VAL A 198 25.59 -8.03 19.12
C VAL A 198 26.53 -9.24 19.05
N PRO A 199 27.11 -9.70 20.18
CA PRO A 199 28.09 -10.81 20.18
C PRO A 199 27.48 -12.16 19.77
N SER A 200 26.19 -12.38 20.09
CA SER A 200 25.49 -13.64 19.88
C SER A 200 24.96 -13.76 18.44
N THR A 201 25.37 -14.81 17.74
CA THR A 201 24.87 -15.17 16.40
C THR A 201 23.34 -15.38 16.41
N ARG A 202 22.82 -16.01 17.47
CA ARG A 202 21.38 -16.25 17.65
C ARG A 202 20.63 -14.92 17.87
N GLY A 203 21.21 -13.98 18.62
CA GLY A 203 20.66 -12.64 18.84
C GLY A 203 20.60 -11.85 17.53
N ARG A 204 21.65 -11.87 16.73
CA ARG A 204 21.69 -11.25 15.40
C ARG A 204 20.62 -11.82 14.47
N TRP A 205 20.50 -13.15 14.41
CA TRP A 205 19.49 -13.81 13.57
C TRP A 205 18.06 -13.42 13.97
N ASN A 206 17.76 -13.38 15.27
CA ASN A 206 16.44 -12.97 15.76
C ASN A 206 16.10 -11.53 15.38
N ALA A 207 17.07 -10.59 15.51
CA ALA A 207 16.89 -9.20 15.12
C ALA A 207 16.64 -9.05 13.60
N PHE A 208 17.45 -9.72 12.76
CA PHE A 208 17.23 -9.73 11.31
C PHE A 208 15.90 -10.38 10.91
N SER A 209 15.50 -11.47 11.58
CA SER A 209 14.22 -12.11 11.32
C SER A 209 13.03 -11.19 11.63
N THR A 210 13.13 -10.41 12.70
CA THR A 210 12.09 -9.43 13.07
C THR A 210 11.97 -8.30 12.07
N CYS A 211 13.09 -7.81 11.55
CA CYS A 211 13.13 -6.75 10.53
C CYS A 211 12.76 -7.25 9.12
N GLY A 212 12.98 -8.54 8.85
CA GLY A 212 12.88 -9.09 7.50
C GLY A 212 11.48 -9.02 6.88
N SER A 213 10.42 -9.08 7.69
CA SER A 213 9.05 -8.90 7.19
C SER A 213 8.83 -7.48 6.70
N HIS A 214 9.23 -6.49 7.50
CA HIS A 214 9.09 -5.09 7.13
C HIS A 214 9.94 -4.75 5.89
N LEU A 215 11.20 -5.22 5.85
CA LEU A 215 12.06 -5.02 4.68
C LEU A 215 11.50 -5.67 3.41
N ALA A 216 10.83 -6.83 3.53
CA ALA A 216 10.17 -7.48 2.39
C ALA A 216 9.01 -6.62 1.86
N VAL A 217 8.20 -6.05 2.74
CA VAL A 217 7.09 -5.15 2.35
C VAL A 217 7.62 -3.85 1.76
N VAL A 218 8.61 -3.22 2.39
CA VAL A 218 9.28 -2.01 1.87
C VAL A 218 9.88 -2.27 0.49
N GLY A 219 10.59 -3.39 0.32
CA GLY A 219 11.19 -3.78 -0.96
C GLY A 219 10.13 -4.04 -2.04
N LEU A 220 9.00 -4.65 -1.68
CA LEU A 220 7.88 -4.87 -2.59
C LEU A 220 7.22 -3.55 -2.98
N PHE A 221 6.93 -2.68 -2.02
CA PHE A 221 6.30 -1.38 -2.22
C PHE A 221 7.17 -0.46 -3.10
N TYR A 222 8.39 -0.14 -2.66
CA TYR A 222 9.26 0.76 -3.42
C TYR A 222 9.79 0.14 -4.72
N GLY A 223 10.03 -1.17 -4.73
CA GLY A 223 10.47 -1.88 -5.94
C GLY A 223 9.42 -1.83 -7.05
N THR A 224 8.15 -1.98 -6.72
CA THR A 224 7.06 -1.86 -7.69
C THR A 224 6.87 -0.42 -8.16
N ILE A 225 6.95 0.58 -7.28
CA ILE A 225 6.89 2.00 -7.65
C ILE A 225 8.06 2.37 -8.58
N ILE A 226 9.28 1.95 -8.26
CA ILE A 226 10.44 2.20 -9.12
C ILE A 226 10.24 1.55 -10.48
N ALA A 227 9.73 0.32 -10.55
CA ALA A 227 9.46 -0.36 -11.81
C ALA A 227 8.40 0.36 -12.66
N VAL A 228 7.40 1.01 -12.02
CA VAL A 228 6.37 1.79 -12.71
C VAL A 228 6.90 3.11 -13.23
N TYR A 229 7.58 3.89 -12.37
CA TYR A 229 7.85 5.30 -12.67
C TYR A 229 9.24 5.57 -13.26
N PHE A 230 10.24 4.71 -12.95
CA PHE A 230 11.63 4.94 -13.36
C PHE A 230 12.11 4.08 -14.52
N ASN A 231 11.22 3.35 -15.20
CA ASN A 231 11.60 2.59 -16.40
C ASN A 231 11.69 3.54 -17.61
N PRO A 232 12.80 3.56 -18.37
CA PRO A 232 12.98 4.48 -19.48
C PRO A 232 11.91 4.27 -20.57
N SER A 233 11.34 5.38 -21.03
CA SER A 233 10.19 5.45 -21.93
C SER A 233 10.39 4.79 -23.31
N SER A 234 11.60 4.44 -23.69
CA SER A 234 11.92 3.79 -24.98
C SER A 234 11.45 2.31 -25.05
N SER A 235 11.10 1.68 -23.92
CA SER A 235 10.64 0.28 -23.88
C SER A 235 9.25 0.12 -23.26
N ARG A 236 8.49 1.22 -23.05
CA ARG A 236 7.15 1.16 -22.45
C ARG A 236 6.16 0.57 -23.43
N SER A 237 5.77 -0.68 -23.20
CA SER A 237 4.50 -1.20 -23.70
C SER A 237 3.41 -0.91 -22.67
N ALA A 238 2.19 -0.58 -23.13
CA ALA A 238 1.02 -0.40 -22.24
C ALA A 238 0.78 -1.60 -21.32
N GLU A 239 1.19 -2.80 -21.74
CA GLU A 239 1.10 -4.03 -20.95
C GLU A 239 2.01 -4.02 -19.72
N LYS A 240 3.25 -3.50 -19.83
CA LYS A 240 4.21 -3.42 -18.71
C LYS A 240 3.74 -2.43 -17.66
N ASP A 241 3.22 -1.28 -18.06
CA ASP A 241 2.68 -0.26 -17.16
C ASP A 241 1.45 -0.81 -16.41
N THR A 242 0.59 -1.54 -17.11
CA THR A 242 -0.58 -2.19 -16.53
C THR A 242 -0.17 -3.30 -15.55
N MET A 243 0.79 -4.15 -15.89
CA MET A 243 1.29 -5.22 -15.01
C MET A 243 1.90 -4.65 -13.74
N ALA A 244 2.70 -3.59 -13.85
CA ALA A 244 3.32 -2.96 -12.71
C ALA A 244 2.27 -2.29 -11.79
N THR A 245 1.23 -1.67 -12.36
CA THR A 245 0.09 -1.14 -11.61
C THR A 245 -0.63 -2.26 -10.83
N VAL A 246 -0.90 -3.40 -11.44
CA VAL A 246 -1.50 -4.56 -10.77
C VAL A 246 -0.62 -5.06 -9.61
N LEU A 247 0.69 -5.10 -9.79
CA LEU A 247 1.60 -5.54 -8.74
C LEU A 247 1.47 -4.68 -7.48
N TYR A 248 1.44 -3.36 -7.59
CA TYR A 248 1.36 -2.52 -6.40
C TYR A 248 -0.06 -2.34 -5.85
N THR A 249 -1.11 -2.35 -6.70
CA THR A 249 -2.50 -2.12 -6.25
C THR A 249 -3.19 -3.37 -5.69
N VAL A 250 -2.80 -4.55 -6.16
CA VAL A 250 -3.48 -5.81 -5.83
C VAL A 250 -2.55 -6.80 -5.14
N VAL A 251 -1.37 -7.04 -5.72
CA VAL A 251 -0.45 -8.07 -5.21
C VAL A 251 0.19 -7.67 -3.88
N THR A 252 0.64 -6.42 -3.75
CA THR A 252 1.28 -5.93 -2.51
C THR A 252 0.33 -6.00 -1.31
N PRO A 253 -0.89 -5.42 -1.34
CA PRO A 253 -1.85 -5.54 -0.25
C PRO A 253 -2.27 -6.97 0.08
N MET A 254 -2.32 -7.85 -0.93
CA MET A 254 -2.60 -9.27 -0.72
C MET A 254 -1.46 -9.99 0.02
N LEU A 255 -0.19 -9.66 -0.29
CA LEU A 255 0.95 -10.34 0.30
C LEU A 255 1.28 -9.88 1.73
N ASN A 256 0.93 -8.65 2.10
CA ASN A 256 1.23 -8.07 3.41
C ASN A 256 0.79 -8.95 4.59
N PRO A 257 -0.46 -9.47 4.65
CA PRO A 257 -0.89 -10.36 5.73
C PRO A 257 -0.02 -11.61 5.86
N PHE A 258 0.38 -12.20 4.74
CA PHE A 258 1.21 -13.41 4.74
C PHE A 258 2.63 -13.10 5.20
N ILE A 259 3.24 -12.02 4.70
CA ILE A 259 4.60 -11.63 5.07
C ILE A 259 4.72 -11.34 6.56
N TYR A 260 3.75 -10.60 7.14
CA TYR A 260 3.75 -10.29 8.57
C TYR A 260 3.38 -11.49 9.44
N SER A 261 2.39 -12.30 9.04
CA SER A 261 1.95 -13.44 9.83
C SER A 261 2.94 -14.60 9.83
N LEU A 262 3.63 -14.86 8.72
CA LEU A 262 4.55 -16.01 8.62
C LEU A 262 5.77 -15.89 9.53
N ARG A 263 6.26 -14.69 9.79
CA ARG A 263 7.48 -14.46 10.58
C ARG A 263 7.22 -14.06 12.03
N ASN A 264 6.05 -13.53 12.34
CA ASN A 264 5.72 -13.07 13.69
C ASN A 264 4.99 -14.17 14.47
N ARG A 265 5.65 -14.73 15.50
CA ARG A 265 5.11 -15.82 16.33
C ARG A 265 3.90 -15.40 17.14
N ASP A 266 3.90 -14.18 17.69
CA ASP A 266 2.81 -13.67 18.52
C ASP A 266 1.56 -13.43 17.70
N LEU A 267 1.71 -12.79 16.53
CA LEU A 267 0.61 -12.59 15.60
C LEU A 267 0.06 -13.92 15.08
N LYS A 268 0.93 -14.88 14.74
CA LYS A 268 0.52 -16.24 14.34
C LYS A 268 -0.28 -16.96 15.43
N GLY A 269 0.14 -16.80 16.68
CA GLY A 269 -0.59 -17.35 17.84
C GLY A 269 -1.95 -16.70 18.04
N ALA A 270 -2.05 -15.38 17.88
CA ALA A 270 -3.31 -14.64 17.96
C ALA A 270 -4.27 -15.02 16.83
N LEU A 271 -3.79 -15.08 15.59
CA LEU A 271 -4.59 -15.52 14.43
C LEU A 271 -5.17 -16.91 14.63
N ARG A 272 -4.37 -17.87 15.14
CA ARG A 272 -4.88 -19.22 15.45
C ARG A 272 -6.02 -19.18 16.49
N ARG A 273 -5.90 -18.33 17.53
CA ARG A 273 -6.97 -18.19 18.53
C ARG A 273 -8.25 -17.59 17.94
N VAL A 274 -8.15 -16.59 17.08
CA VAL A 274 -9.32 -16.00 16.41
C VAL A 274 -10.04 -17.05 15.55
N VAL A 275 -9.30 -17.81 14.76
CA VAL A 275 -9.86 -18.87 13.91
C VAL A 275 -10.45 -20.00 14.75
N SER A 276 -9.75 -20.47 15.80
CA SER A 276 -10.23 -21.56 16.65
C SER A 276 -11.48 -21.19 17.47
N ARG A 277 -11.58 -19.94 17.97
CA ARG A 277 -12.79 -19.49 18.71
C ARG A 277 -14.05 -19.50 17.86
N ARG A 278 -13.95 -19.27 16.54
CA ARG A 278 -15.10 -19.37 15.63
C ARG A 278 -15.53 -20.81 15.33
N THR A 279 -14.65 -21.79 15.51
CA THR A 279 -14.97 -23.21 15.27
C THR A 279 -15.75 -23.86 16.41
N PHE A 280 -15.74 -23.25 17.61
CA PHE A 280 -16.43 -23.77 18.82
C PHE A 280 -17.70 -23.00 19.22
N SER A 281 -18.15 -22.02 18.42
CA SER A 281 -19.35 -21.22 18.68
C SER A 281 -20.45 -21.42 17.60
N VAL A 282 -20.52 -22.64 17.03
CA VAL A 282 -21.64 -23.08 16.17
C VAL A 282 -22.32 -24.28 16.85
#